data_99ab94558a37c67d03f467d117823047
#
_entry.id   99ab94558a37c67d03f467d117823047
#
_cell.length_a   1.000
_cell.length_b   1.000
_cell.length_c   1.000
_cell.angle_alpha   90.00
_cell.angle_beta   90.00
_cell.angle_gamma   90.00
#
_symmetry.space_group_name_H-M   'P 1'
#
loop_
_entity.id
_entity.type
_entity.pdbx_description
1 polymer ?
#
loop_
_entity_poly.entity_id
_entity_poly.type
_entity_poly.pdbx_seq_one_letter_code
_entity_poly.pdbx_strand_id
1 'polypeptide(L)'
;MKNHMTNIKGLVASEKYDAVENYIEKLDETIQTMDYKFNTGNAVTDVIINDKYQKAENAGISFQVKFNLGETDTISAFDIGIILNNLLDNAIEACEKLEQEQRYINLTLKKKNHFLLIEVENSFDGKVIWEDGGIVPMTTKQSDLPDILMEHGIGLKNVKDVADHYLGDMDIKIKNDVFKVTVMLQQKEIK
;
A
#
# COMPACT_ATOMS: atom_id res chain seq x y z
N MET A 1 -7.72 -10.60 2.91
CA MET A 1 -6.37 -11.21 3.00
C MET A 1 -6.11 -11.93 4.32
N LYS A 2 -6.47 -11.42 5.51
CA LYS A 2 -6.26 -12.14 6.80
C LYS A 2 -6.80 -13.58 6.77
N ASN A 3 -7.96 -13.81 6.16
CA ASN A 3 -8.58 -15.16 6.12
C ASN A 3 -7.83 -16.15 5.23
N HIS A 4 -7.28 -15.75 4.08
CA HIS A 4 -6.55 -16.66 3.20
C HIS A 4 -5.23 -17.12 3.82
N MET A 5 -4.47 -16.21 4.44
CA MET A 5 -3.23 -16.54 5.14
C MET A 5 -3.47 -17.47 6.34
N THR A 6 -4.57 -17.27 7.08
CA THR A 6 -4.98 -18.14 8.17
C THR A 6 -5.32 -19.55 7.68
N ASN A 7 -6.05 -19.64 6.55
CA ASN A 7 -6.38 -20.92 5.92
C ASN A 7 -5.10 -21.65 5.44
N ILE A 8 -4.20 -20.96 4.76
CA ILE A 8 -2.92 -21.54 4.32
C ILE A 8 -2.12 -22.04 5.52
N LYS A 9 -1.95 -21.22 6.57
CA LYS A 9 -1.25 -21.63 7.79
C LYS A 9 -1.90 -22.86 8.44
N GLY A 10 -3.23 -22.93 8.50
CA GLY A 10 -3.97 -24.07 9.05
C GLY A 10 -3.75 -25.35 8.24
N LEU A 11 -3.75 -25.25 6.90
CA LEU A 11 -3.49 -26.38 6.02
C LEU A 11 -2.05 -26.88 6.13
N VAL A 12 -1.08 -25.97 6.20
CA VAL A 12 0.34 -26.31 6.40
C VAL A 12 0.55 -26.96 7.76
N ALA A 13 -0.03 -26.41 8.84
CA ALA A 13 0.06 -26.99 10.17
C ALA A 13 -0.60 -28.39 10.28
N SER A 14 -1.53 -28.72 9.37
CA SER A 14 -2.18 -30.02 9.26
C SER A 14 -1.50 -30.95 8.26
N GLU A 15 -0.33 -30.59 7.74
CA GLU A 15 0.47 -31.33 6.73
C GLU A 15 -0.30 -31.67 5.44
N LYS A 16 -1.34 -30.87 5.12
CA LYS A 16 -2.18 -31.05 3.92
C LYS A 16 -1.63 -30.26 2.74
N TYR A 17 -0.44 -30.62 2.28
CA TYR A 17 0.29 -29.87 1.24
C TYR A 17 -0.44 -29.82 -0.11
N ASP A 18 -1.06 -30.92 -0.54
CA ASP A 18 -1.87 -30.94 -1.76
C ASP A 18 -3.07 -29.96 -1.68
N ALA A 19 -3.66 -29.81 -0.49
CA ALA A 19 -4.74 -28.87 -0.27
C ALA A 19 -4.23 -27.40 -0.26
N VAL A 20 -2.99 -27.18 0.18
CA VAL A 20 -2.33 -25.86 0.09
C VAL A 20 -2.11 -25.51 -1.38
N GLU A 21 -1.58 -26.42 -2.18
CA GLU A 21 -1.31 -26.24 -3.60
C GLU A 21 -2.60 -25.91 -4.38
N ASN A 22 -3.63 -26.76 -4.24
CA ASN A 22 -4.94 -26.50 -4.83
C ASN A 22 -5.59 -25.17 -4.36
N TYR A 23 -5.34 -24.75 -3.13
CA TYR A 23 -5.86 -23.49 -2.61
C TYR A 23 -5.15 -22.29 -3.25
N ILE A 24 -3.84 -22.40 -3.42
CA ILE A 24 -3.03 -21.38 -4.10
C ILE A 24 -3.40 -21.31 -5.59
N GLU A 25 -3.56 -22.45 -6.27
CA GLU A 25 -3.99 -22.49 -7.68
C GLU A 25 -5.35 -21.82 -7.89
N LYS A 26 -6.33 -22.06 -7.01
CA LYS A 26 -7.63 -21.39 -7.08
C LYS A 26 -7.54 -19.89 -6.83
N LEU A 27 -6.62 -19.45 -5.97
CA LEU A 27 -6.36 -18.03 -5.78
C LEU A 27 -5.73 -17.42 -7.05
N ASP A 28 -4.80 -18.15 -7.67
CA ASP A 28 -4.13 -17.72 -8.90
C ASP A 28 -5.10 -17.64 -10.09
N GLU A 29 -5.97 -18.64 -10.27
CA GLU A 29 -7.06 -18.59 -11.26
C GLU A 29 -7.97 -17.37 -11.06
N THR A 30 -8.29 -17.04 -9.82
CA THR A 30 -9.09 -15.85 -9.49
C THR A 30 -8.35 -14.56 -9.85
N ILE A 31 -7.02 -14.54 -9.66
CA ILE A 31 -6.16 -13.41 -10.03
C ILE A 31 -6.03 -13.31 -11.57
N GLN A 32 -5.86 -14.43 -12.27
CA GLN A 32 -5.72 -14.45 -13.74
C GLN A 32 -7.00 -14.06 -14.48
N THR A 33 -8.18 -14.24 -13.89
CA THR A 33 -9.46 -13.80 -14.47
C THR A 33 -9.77 -12.33 -14.20
N MET A 34 -8.97 -11.64 -13.39
CA MET A 34 -9.12 -10.20 -13.19
C MET A 34 -8.61 -9.45 -14.43
N ASP A 35 -9.49 -8.66 -15.02
CA ASP A 35 -9.15 -7.74 -16.12
C ASP A 35 -8.28 -6.61 -15.52
N TYR A 36 -6.96 -6.82 -15.46
CA TYR A 36 -6.03 -5.87 -14.88
C TYR A 36 -5.99 -4.58 -15.69
N LYS A 37 -6.44 -3.48 -15.07
CA LYS A 37 -6.39 -2.15 -15.67
C LYS A 37 -4.94 -1.62 -15.72
N PHE A 38 -4.12 -2.01 -14.76
CA PHE A 38 -2.73 -1.57 -14.65
C PHE A 38 -1.78 -2.75 -14.71
N ASN A 39 -0.77 -2.64 -15.56
CA ASN A 39 0.32 -3.61 -15.69
C ASN A 39 1.64 -2.84 -15.62
N THR A 40 2.30 -2.90 -14.47
CA THR A 40 3.57 -2.22 -14.19
C THR A 40 4.79 -3.04 -14.56
N GLY A 41 4.58 -4.32 -14.92
CA GLY A 41 5.63 -5.30 -15.16
C GLY A 41 6.11 -6.03 -13.90
N ASN A 42 5.51 -5.76 -12.72
CA ASN A 42 5.77 -6.48 -11.47
C ASN A 42 4.45 -7.06 -10.95
N ALA A 43 4.32 -8.38 -10.96
CA ALA A 43 3.08 -9.08 -10.64
C ALA A 43 2.51 -8.72 -9.24
N VAL A 44 3.36 -8.55 -8.21
CA VAL A 44 2.91 -8.18 -6.86
C VAL A 44 2.35 -6.75 -6.84
N THR A 45 3.06 -5.82 -7.49
CA THR A 45 2.62 -4.43 -7.63
C THR A 45 1.30 -4.35 -8.39
N ASP A 46 1.16 -5.13 -9.46
CA ASP A 46 -0.05 -5.16 -10.29
C ASP A 46 -1.27 -5.65 -9.51
N VAL A 47 -1.14 -6.75 -8.78
CA VAL A 47 -2.21 -7.27 -7.90
C VAL A 47 -2.65 -6.20 -6.90
N ILE A 48 -1.71 -5.54 -6.22
CA ILE A 48 -2.03 -4.56 -5.19
C ILE A 48 -2.71 -3.33 -5.79
N ILE A 49 -2.15 -2.77 -6.87
CA ILE A 49 -2.71 -1.56 -7.50
C ILE A 49 -4.11 -1.83 -8.03
N ASN A 50 -4.35 -2.96 -8.69
CA ASN A 50 -5.66 -3.29 -9.24
C ASN A 50 -6.70 -3.57 -8.14
N ASP A 51 -6.33 -4.26 -7.03
CA ASP A 51 -7.21 -4.43 -5.85
C ASP A 51 -7.60 -3.08 -5.25
N LYS A 52 -6.61 -2.17 -5.03
CA LYS A 52 -6.88 -0.84 -4.47
C LYS A 52 -7.67 0.05 -5.42
N TYR A 53 -7.39 -0.05 -6.72
CA TYR A 53 -8.19 0.65 -7.75
C TYR A 53 -9.65 0.23 -7.67
N GLN A 54 -9.94 -1.06 -7.61
CA GLN A 54 -11.30 -1.56 -7.54
C GLN A 54 -12.02 -1.12 -6.26
N LYS A 55 -11.32 -1.11 -5.11
CA LYS A 55 -11.86 -0.58 -3.86
C LYS A 55 -12.17 0.92 -3.95
N ALA A 56 -11.25 1.70 -4.51
CA ALA A 56 -11.43 3.13 -4.71
C ALA A 56 -12.61 3.43 -5.66
N GLU A 57 -12.72 2.71 -6.77
CA GLU A 57 -13.84 2.84 -7.72
C GLU A 57 -15.18 2.55 -7.06
N ASN A 58 -15.28 1.47 -6.27
CA ASN A 58 -16.49 1.12 -5.51
C ASN A 58 -16.84 2.19 -4.45
N ALA A 59 -15.87 2.89 -3.92
CA ALA A 59 -16.06 4.01 -2.98
C ALA A 59 -16.29 5.36 -3.68
N GLY A 60 -16.38 5.40 -5.02
CA GLY A 60 -16.57 6.63 -5.79
C GLY A 60 -15.36 7.57 -5.75
N ILE A 61 -14.15 7.02 -5.63
CA ILE A 61 -12.90 7.77 -5.58
C ILE A 61 -12.28 7.82 -6.97
N SER A 62 -11.94 9.02 -7.46
CA SER A 62 -11.16 9.19 -8.70
C SER A 62 -9.73 8.72 -8.47
N PHE A 63 -9.35 7.54 -8.99
CA PHE A 63 -8.03 6.97 -8.78
C PHE A 63 -7.21 6.99 -10.09
N GLN A 64 -6.09 7.70 -10.07
CA GLN A 64 -5.16 7.80 -11.20
C GLN A 64 -3.83 7.15 -10.83
N VAL A 65 -3.26 6.40 -11.80
CA VAL A 65 -1.95 5.75 -11.64
C VAL A 65 -1.03 6.18 -12.77
N LYS A 66 0.17 6.63 -12.40
CA LYS A 66 1.27 6.91 -13.32
C LYS A 66 2.47 6.08 -12.93
N PHE A 67 3.02 5.30 -13.85
CA PHE A 67 4.19 4.48 -13.54
C PHE A 67 5.21 4.51 -14.67
N ASN A 68 6.48 4.51 -14.27
CA ASN A 68 7.65 4.31 -15.12
C ASN A 68 8.72 3.64 -14.25
N LEU A 69 8.60 2.33 -14.08
CA LEU A 69 9.40 1.58 -13.12
C LEU A 69 10.73 1.09 -13.71
N GLY A 70 10.74 0.73 -15.01
CA GLY A 70 11.89 0.01 -15.55
C GLY A 70 12.19 -1.26 -14.73
N GLU A 71 13.43 -1.74 -14.75
CA GLU A 71 13.86 -2.85 -13.91
C GLU A 71 14.03 -2.38 -12.46
N THR A 72 13.36 -3.07 -11.52
CA THR A 72 13.39 -2.79 -10.07
C THR A 72 13.94 -3.95 -9.25
N ASP A 73 14.77 -4.79 -9.87
CA ASP A 73 15.18 -6.11 -9.39
C ASP A 73 15.87 -6.12 -8.01
N THR A 74 16.34 -4.96 -7.54
CA THR A 74 17.05 -4.84 -6.26
C THR A 74 16.18 -4.46 -5.07
N ILE A 75 14.90 -4.16 -5.31
CA ILE A 75 13.92 -3.88 -4.26
C ILE A 75 12.93 -5.03 -4.19
N SER A 76 12.78 -5.61 -3.01
CA SER A 76 11.85 -6.71 -2.79
C SER A 76 10.42 -6.32 -3.16
N ALA A 77 9.75 -7.15 -3.95
CA ALA A 77 8.34 -6.99 -4.27
C ALA A 77 7.45 -6.99 -2.99
N PHE A 78 7.87 -7.71 -1.95
CA PHE A 78 7.21 -7.72 -0.65
C PHE A 78 7.29 -6.34 0.03
N ASP A 79 8.45 -5.69 -0.01
CA ASP A 79 8.65 -4.36 0.59
C ASP A 79 7.89 -3.27 -0.17
N ILE A 80 7.88 -3.33 -1.50
CA ILE A 80 6.99 -2.48 -2.33
C ILE A 80 5.53 -2.71 -1.93
N GLY A 81 5.14 -3.96 -1.70
CA GLY A 81 3.81 -4.34 -1.25
C GLY A 81 3.44 -3.75 0.11
N ILE A 82 4.37 -3.73 1.07
CA ILE A 82 4.16 -3.09 2.38
C ILE A 82 3.87 -1.60 2.18
N ILE A 83 4.69 -0.91 1.39
CA ILE A 83 4.51 0.53 1.14
C ILE A 83 3.17 0.81 0.48
N LEU A 84 2.87 0.14 -0.64
CA LEU A 84 1.65 0.39 -1.40
C LEU A 84 0.39 0.10 -0.60
N ASN A 85 0.34 -1.03 0.12
CA ASN A 85 -0.84 -1.35 0.94
C ASN A 85 -1.07 -0.29 2.02
N ASN A 86 -0.04 0.10 2.75
CA ASN A 86 -0.19 1.07 3.83
C ASN A 86 -0.58 2.46 3.32
N LEU A 87 0.05 2.94 2.25
CA LEU A 87 -0.24 4.27 1.72
C LEU A 87 -1.61 4.34 1.05
N LEU A 88 -1.98 3.33 0.26
CA LEU A 88 -3.25 3.33 -0.47
C LEU A 88 -4.45 3.06 0.45
N ASP A 89 -4.30 2.19 1.48
CA ASP A 89 -5.37 2.02 2.47
C ASP A 89 -5.62 3.32 3.26
N ASN A 90 -4.57 4.00 3.67
CA ASN A 90 -4.70 5.30 4.33
C ASN A 90 -5.36 6.35 3.42
N ALA A 91 -5.01 6.38 2.13
CA ALA A 91 -5.58 7.30 1.15
C ALA A 91 -7.07 7.04 0.92
N ILE A 92 -7.48 5.77 0.76
CA ILE A 92 -8.89 5.38 0.59
C ILE A 92 -9.70 5.78 1.82
N GLU A 93 -9.23 5.42 3.03
CA GLU A 93 -9.89 5.77 4.29
C GLU A 93 -10.03 7.28 4.52
N ALA A 94 -9.04 8.06 4.09
CA ALA A 94 -9.10 9.52 4.16
C ALA A 94 -10.15 10.09 3.20
N CYS A 95 -10.20 9.59 1.97
CA CYS A 95 -11.17 9.99 0.96
C CYS A 95 -12.61 9.63 1.36
N GLU A 96 -12.86 8.47 1.99
CA GLU A 96 -14.20 8.03 2.40
C GLU A 96 -14.88 8.98 3.39
N LYS A 97 -14.11 9.83 4.09
CA LYS A 97 -14.63 10.86 5.01
C LYS A 97 -15.14 12.12 4.31
N LEU A 98 -14.93 12.24 3.01
CA LEU A 98 -15.31 13.40 2.19
C LEU A 98 -16.58 13.13 1.40
N GLU A 99 -17.19 14.19 0.86
CA GLU A 99 -18.22 14.07 -0.17
C GLU A 99 -17.60 13.47 -1.45
N GLN A 100 -18.39 12.72 -2.22
CA GLN A 100 -17.90 11.90 -3.33
C GLN A 100 -17.16 12.72 -4.41
N GLU A 101 -17.65 13.91 -4.71
CA GLU A 101 -17.10 14.79 -5.74
C GLU A 101 -15.69 15.33 -5.40
N GLN A 102 -15.29 15.23 -4.13
CA GLN A 102 -14.00 15.70 -3.64
C GLN A 102 -12.95 14.61 -3.56
N ARG A 103 -13.35 13.33 -3.77
CA ARG A 103 -12.50 12.16 -3.54
C ARG A 103 -11.55 11.90 -4.69
N TYR A 104 -10.27 11.99 -4.45
CA TYR A 104 -9.28 11.55 -5.42
C TYR A 104 -8.03 10.95 -4.78
N ILE A 105 -7.37 10.05 -5.53
CA ILE A 105 -6.08 9.47 -5.22
C ILE A 105 -5.22 9.49 -6.48
N ASN A 106 -4.00 10.00 -6.37
CA ASN A 106 -2.98 9.95 -7.42
C ASN A 106 -1.80 9.10 -6.92
N LEU A 107 -1.55 7.98 -7.58
CA LEU A 107 -0.38 7.13 -7.35
C LEU A 107 0.65 7.37 -8.44
N THR A 108 1.89 7.66 -8.06
CA THR A 108 3.02 7.75 -8.99
C THR A 108 4.14 6.81 -8.56
N LEU A 109 4.55 5.94 -9.47
CA LEU A 109 5.69 5.04 -9.32
C LEU A 109 6.74 5.42 -10.36
N LYS A 110 7.92 5.83 -9.93
CA LYS A 110 8.93 6.34 -10.86
C LYS A 110 10.34 5.92 -10.47
N LYS A 111 11.05 5.29 -11.41
CA LYS A 111 12.50 5.11 -11.29
C LYS A 111 13.21 6.37 -11.77
N LYS A 112 14.14 6.88 -10.97
CA LYS A 112 15.01 8.00 -11.33
C LYS A 112 16.42 7.67 -10.87
N ASN A 113 17.32 7.43 -11.83
CA ASN A 113 18.69 6.95 -11.56
C ASN A 113 18.65 5.67 -10.71
N HIS A 114 19.28 5.70 -9.54
CA HIS A 114 19.35 4.60 -8.58
C HIS A 114 18.26 4.65 -7.50
N PHE A 115 17.18 5.42 -7.73
CA PHE A 115 16.09 5.55 -6.76
C PHE A 115 14.77 5.13 -7.37
N LEU A 116 13.99 4.38 -6.59
CA LEU A 116 12.56 4.21 -6.80
C LEU A 116 11.83 5.24 -5.95
N LEU A 117 10.98 6.02 -6.59
CA LEU A 117 10.08 6.98 -5.96
C LEU A 117 8.66 6.43 -6.01
N ILE A 118 8.02 6.36 -4.85
CA ILE A 118 6.61 5.99 -4.68
C ILE A 118 5.92 7.21 -4.05
N GLU A 119 4.96 7.78 -4.76
CA GLU A 119 4.23 8.95 -4.31
C GLU A 119 2.74 8.65 -4.31
N VAL A 120 2.09 8.87 -3.18
CA VAL A 120 0.63 8.82 -3.04
C VAL A 120 0.15 10.19 -2.58
N GLU A 121 -0.74 10.77 -3.36
CA GLU A 121 -1.41 12.03 -3.07
C GLU A 121 -2.91 11.80 -3.05
N ASN A 122 -3.58 12.28 -2.01
CA ASN A 122 -5.03 12.13 -1.88
C ASN A 122 -5.69 13.35 -1.24
N SER A 123 -6.97 13.51 -1.52
CA SER A 123 -7.83 14.43 -0.77
C SER A 123 -8.11 13.90 0.63
N PHE A 124 -8.28 14.80 1.61
CA PHE A 124 -8.64 14.47 2.98
C PHE A 124 -9.37 15.65 3.66
N ASP A 125 -9.92 15.44 4.85
CA ASP A 125 -10.76 16.42 5.57
C ASP A 125 -9.98 17.55 6.29
N GLY A 126 -8.68 17.68 6.02
CA GLY A 126 -7.80 18.70 6.62
C GLY A 126 -7.42 18.42 8.08
N LYS A 127 -7.89 17.33 8.68
CA LYS A 127 -7.63 17.01 10.09
C LYS A 127 -6.51 16.00 10.23
N VAL A 128 -5.41 16.42 10.84
CA VAL A 128 -4.27 15.54 11.17
C VAL A 128 -3.94 15.73 12.64
N ILE A 129 -3.82 14.63 13.36
CA ILE A 129 -3.35 14.60 14.73
C ILE A 129 -1.89 14.13 14.70
N TRP A 130 -0.99 14.91 15.26
CA TRP A 130 0.43 14.58 15.37
C TRP A 130 0.73 14.05 16.77
N GLU A 131 1.58 13.04 16.90
CA GLU A 131 2.18 12.71 18.18
C GLU A 131 3.14 13.83 18.62
N ASP A 132 3.22 14.08 19.93
CA ASP A 132 4.16 15.06 20.49
C ASP A 132 5.60 14.68 20.09
N GLY A 133 6.21 15.49 19.23
CA GLY A 133 7.54 15.25 18.67
C GLY A 133 7.60 14.21 17.53
N GLY A 134 6.45 13.73 17.06
CA GLY A 134 6.37 12.72 15.99
C GLY A 134 6.58 13.28 14.58
N ILE A 135 7.28 12.53 13.75
CA ILE A 135 7.47 12.81 12.31
C ILE A 135 6.27 12.27 11.51
N VAL A 136 5.47 11.40 12.13
CA VAL A 136 4.36 10.67 11.50
C VAL A 136 3.05 11.04 12.17
N PRO A 137 1.97 11.33 11.42
CA PRO A 137 0.66 11.64 12.00
C PRO A 137 0.09 10.43 12.76
N MET A 138 -0.56 10.72 13.91
CA MET A 138 -1.39 9.72 14.59
C MET A 138 -2.60 9.35 13.74
N THR A 139 -2.97 8.08 13.77
CA THR A 139 -4.23 7.65 13.16
C THR A 139 -5.41 7.96 14.06
N THR A 140 -6.52 8.38 13.47
CA THR A 140 -7.78 8.65 14.15
C THR A 140 -8.70 7.44 14.29
N LYS A 141 -8.20 6.23 14.00
CA LYS A 141 -8.99 5.00 14.12
C LYS A 141 -9.35 4.77 15.59
N GLN A 142 -10.58 5.03 15.98
CA GLN A 142 -11.15 4.56 17.24
C GLN A 142 -11.50 3.08 17.07
N SER A 143 -10.86 2.21 17.85
CA SER A 143 -11.30 0.81 17.98
C SER A 143 -12.12 0.69 19.26
N ASP A 144 -13.35 0.18 19.16
CA ASP A 144 -14.17 -0.21 20.30
C ASP A 144 -13.67 -1.51 21.00
N LEU A 145 -12.44 -1.93 20.74
CA LEU A 145 -11.82 -3.13 21.30
C LEU A 145 -10.81 -2.77 22.38
N PRO A 146 -10.73 -3.58 23.47
CA PRO A 146 -9.83 -3.30 24.57
C PRO A 146 -8.36 -3.37 24.18
N ASP A 147 -7.51 -2.63 24.89
CA ASP A 147 -6.09 -2.26 24.77
C ASP A 147 -5.05 -3.31 24.31
N ILE A 148 -5.45 -4.49 23.87
CA ILE A 148 -4.52 -5.60 23.55
C ILE A 148 -4.03 -5.57 22.09
N LEU A 149 -4.64 -4.75 21.22
CA LEU A 149 -4.26 -4.62 19.81
C LEU A 149 -4.18 -3.15 19.39
N MET A 150 -3.23 -2.42 19.95
CA MET A 150 -2.81 -1.11 19.42
C MET A 150 -2.10 -1.29 18.07
N GLU A 151 -2.84 -1.64 17.01
CA GLU A 151 -2.32 -1.66 15.62
C GLU A 151 -2.50 -0.31 14.90
N HIS A 152 -2.70 0.78 15.64
CA HIS A 152 -3.03 2.09 15.07
C HIS A 152 -1.80 3.00 15.08
N GLY A 153 -1.41 3.51 13.93
CA GLY A 153 -0.17 4.28 13.72
C GLY A 153 0.96 3.47 13.07
N ILE A 154 0.83 2.14 12.96
CA ILE A 154 1.86 1.24 12.46
C ILE A 154 2.09 1.39 10.94
N GLY A 155 1.07 1.80 10.18
CA GLY A 155 1.15 1.83 8.71
C GLY A 155 2.26 2.73 8.17
N LEU A 156 2.29 4.00 8.55
CA LEU A 156 3.33 4.93 8.11
C LEU A 156 4.69 4.62 8.74
N LYS A 157 4.70 4.09 9.97
CA LYS A 157 5.93 3.59 10.59
C LYS A 157 6.53 2.44 9.78
N ASN A 158 5.73 1.44 9.39
CA ASN A 158 6.20 0.36 8.54
C ASN A 158 6.77 0.87 7.21
N VAL A 159 6.14 1.90 6.62
CA VAL A 159 6.64 2.54 5.40
C VAL A 159 8.00 3.19 5.64
N LYS A 160 8.16 3.90 6.76
CA LYS A 160 9.44 4.53 7.14
C LYS A 160 10.52 3.50 7.40
N ASP A 161 10.19 2.42 8.12
CA ASP A 161 11.14 1.33 8.41
C ASP A 161 11.64 0.66 7.10
N VAL A 162 10.73 0.46 6.12
CA VAL A 162 11.14 -0.02 4.79
C VAL A 162 12.02 0.99 4.07
N ALA A 163 11.68 2.29 4.09
CA ALA A 163 12.49 3.31 3.45
C ALA A 163 13.91 3.34 4.04
N ASP A 164 14.04 3.29 5.36
CA ASP A 164 15.32 3.26 6.06
C ASP A 164 16.15 2.01 5.70
N HIS A 165 15.48 0.83 5.55
CA HIS A 165 16.17 -0.40 5.12
C HIS A 165 16.85 -0.25 3.75
N TYR A 166 16.27 0.54 2.85
CA TYR A 166 16.81 0.83 1.52
C TYR A 166 17.61 2.15 1.47
N LEU A 167 18.12 2.64 2.60
CA LEU A 167 18.87 3.90 2.70
C LEU A 167 18.16 5.06 2.01
N GLY A 168 16.84 5.03 2.08
CA GLY A 168 15.94 5.99 1.48
C GLY A 168 15.36 6.97 2.48
N ASP A 169 14.25 7.59 2.12
CA ASP A 169 13.56 8.53 3.00
C ASP A 169 12.05 8.55 2.72
N MET A 170 11.30 9.09 3.67
CA MET A 170 9.87 9.34 3.56
C MET A 170 9.56 10.79 3.92
N ASP A 171 8.90 11.51 3.02
CA ASP A 171 8.46 12.89 3.20
C ASP A 171 6.93 12.98 3.18
N ILE A 172 6.34 13.75 4.09
CA ILE A 172 4.91 13.97 4.18
C ILE A 172 4.63 15.45 4.01
N LYS A 173 3.81 15.79 3.02
CA LYS A 173 3.38 17.17 2.74
C LYS A 173 1.88 17.28 2.89
N ILE A 174 1.47 18.27 3.66
CA ILE A 174 0.06 18.62 3.84
C ILE A 174 -0.12 20.06 3.37
N LYS A 175 -1.07 20.23 2.44
CA LYS A 175 -1.41 21.55 1.93
C LYS A 175 -2.91 21.63 1.71
N ASN A 176 -3.60 22.46 2.49
CA ASN A 176 -5.06 22.58 2.49
C ASN A 176 -5.71 21.22 2.76
N ASP A 177 -6.45 20.69 1.79
CA ASP A 177 -7.18 19.43 1.75
C ASP A 177 -6.42 18.30 1.00
N VAL A 178 -5.10 18.48 0.78
CA VAL A 178 -4.23 17.52 0.10
C VAL A 178 -3.23 16.92 1.07
N PHE A 179 -3.21 15.61 1.15
CA PHE A 179 -2.22 14.82 1.87
C PHE A 179 -1.34 14.07 0.87
N LYS A 180 -0.03 14.23 0.99
CA LYS A 180 0.93 13.66 0.06
C LYS A 180 2.07 12.98 0.80
N VAL A 181 2.31 11.73 0.49
CA VAL A 181 3.46 10.97 0.97
C VAL A 181 4.36 10.63 -0.20
N THR A 182 5.65 10.91 -0.06
CA THR A 182 6.69 10.53 -1.02
C THR A 182 7.69 9.63 -0.32
N VAL A 183 7.88 8.43 -0.85
CA VAL A 183 8.87 7.45 -0.38
C VAL A 183 9.95 7.30 -1.43
N MET A 184 11.19 7.40 -1.02
CA MET A 184 12.35 7.20 -1.87
C MET A 184 13.12 5.98 -1.37
N LEU A 185 13.40 5.02 -2.26
CA LEU A 185 14.17 3.82 -1.96
C LEU A 185 15.42 3.79 -2.84
N GLN A 186 16.59 3.58 -2.25
CA GLN A 186 17.82 3.45 -3.00
C GLN A 186 17.96 2.03 -3.56
N GLN A 187 18.15 1.92 -4.86
CA GLN A 187 18.46 0.66 -5.53
C GLN A 187 19.98 0.40 -5.47
N LYS A 188 20.37 -0.81 -5.13
CA LYS A 188 21.78 -1.21 -5.23
C LYS A 188 22.18 -1.30 -6.70
N GLU A 189 23.38 -0.84 -7.04
CA GLU A 189 23.96 -1.12 -8.35
C GLU A 189 24.22 -2.61 -8.49
N ILE A 190 23.62 -3.23 -9.51
CA ILE A 190 24.01 -4.56 -9.94
C ILE A 190 25.32 -4.38 -10.72
N LYS A 191 26.43 -4.82 -10.12
CA LYS A 191 27.75 -4.84 -10.79
C LYS A 191 27.82 -6.00 -11.76
#